data_321eb2283e1dc640c31ae42254613715
#
_entry.id   321eb2283e1dc640c31ae42254613715
#
_cell.length_a   1.000
_cell.length_b   1.000
_cell.length_c   1.000
_cell.angle_alpha   90.00
_cell.angle_beta   90.00
_cell.angle_gamma   90.00
#
_symmetry.space_group_name_H-M   'P 1'
#
loop_
_entity.id
_entity.type
_entity.pdbx_description
1 polymer ?
#
loop_
_entity_poly.entity_id
_entity_poly.type
_entity_poly.pdbx_seq_one_letter_code
_entity_poly.pdbx_strand_id
1 'polypeptide(L)'
;MALTQTDGRKVNAKLTARDVMQDAPVIPVIVLNDVAHAVPMARALLAGGIRMLEVTLRTPQALACIEAIAREVPEAVVGAGTVRSAADAQAASMAGAQFAVSPGYTPAVGRACRELGLPLLPGVATGSEIMMAQEDGLSELKFFPAMQAGGLAMLKAWSGPFGEVSFTPRAVSPCKTPPSCWLYQTCCVLEARG
;
A
#
# COMPACT_ATOMS: atom_id res chain seq x y z
N MET A 1 27.00 9.68 -26.16
CA MET A 1 25.61 9.59 -25.66
C MET A 1 25.55 8.39 -24.70
N ALA A 2 25.71 8.65 -23.41
CA ALA A 2 25.90 7.63 -22.38
C ALA A 2 24.53 7.13 -21.90
N LEU A 3 24.30 5.82 -22.05
CA LEU A 3 23.19 5.09 -21.45
C LEU A 3 23.52 4.95 -19.95
N THR A 4 22.73 5.58 -19.12
CA THR A 4 22.80 5.47 -17.65
C THR A 4 22.54 4.02 -17.24
N GLN A 5 23.53 3.45 -16.56
CA GLN A 5 23.47 2.14 -15.90
C GLN A 5 22.35 2.14 -14.87
N THR A 6 21.44 1.20 -14.99
CA THR A 6 20.48 0.84 -13.94
C THR A 6 21.24 0.22 -12.77
N ASP A 7 21.14 0.92 -11.64
CA ASP A 7 21.74 0.56 -10.35
C ASP A 7 21.30 -0.85 -9.93
N GLY A 8 22.27 -1.75 -9.77
CA GLY A 8 22.09 -3.11 -9.29
C GLY A 8 21.76 -3.14 -7.81
N ARG A 9 20.50 -2.86 -7.44
CA ARG A 9 20.05 -2.99 -6.05
C ARG A 9 20.02 -4.45 -5.61
N LYS A 10 20.74 -4.70 -4.53
CA LYS A 10 20.95 -5.98 -3.85
C LYS A 10 19.63 -6.75 -3.64
N VAL A 11 19.57 -7.93 -4.21
CA VAL A 11 18.50 -8.93 -4.01
C VAL A 11 18.69 -9.60 -2.64
N ASN A 12 18.52 -8.86 -1.51
CA ASN A 12 18.45 -9.49 -0.16
C ASN A 12 18.14 -8.52 1.00
N ALA A 13 17.72 -7.28 0.75
CA ALA A 13 17.22 -6.42 1.83
C ALA A 13 15.72 -6.72 2.04
N LYS A 14 15.32 -6.98 3.29
CA LYS A 14 13.91 -7.15 3.65
C LYS A 14 13.14 -5.88 3.28
N LEU A 15 12.07 -6.02 2.50
CA LEU A 15 11.20 -4.91 2.12
C LEU A 15 10.74 -4.12 3.37
N THR A 16 10.78 -2.80 3.31
CA THR A 16 10.28 -1.91 4.36
C THR A 16 9.05 -1.12 3.90
N ALA A 17 8.30 -0.54 4.83
CA ALA A 17 7.18 0.33 4.50
C ALA A 17 7.65 1.56 3.69
N ARG A 18 8.85 2.06 3.97
CA ARG A 18 9.50 3.14 3.22
C ARG A 18 9.80 2.74 1.78
N ASP A 19 10.30 1.53 1.54
CA ASP A 19 10.56 1.03 0.18
C ASP A 19 9.25 0.95 -0.61
N VAL A 20 8.15 0.47 0.02
CA VAL A 20 6.82 0.42 -0.60
C VAL A 20 6.36 1.82 -1.03
N MET A 21 6.64 2.86 -0.22
CA MET A 21 6.28 4.24 -0.55
C MET A 21 7.19 4.86 -1.61
N GLN A 22 8.49 4.56 -1.60
CA GLN A 22 9.49 5.23 -2.45
C GLN A 22 9.65 4.59 -3.83
N ASP A 23 9.46 3.27 -3.94
CA ASP A 23 9.65 2.54 -5.20
C ASP A 23 8.51 2.75 -6.20
N ALA A 24 7.40 3.37 -5.78
CA ALA A 24 6.27 3.60 -6.68
C ALA A 24 5.62 4.97 -6.45
N PRO A 25 5.64 5.88 -7.45
CA PRO A 25 4.87 7.12 -7.39
C PRO A 25 3.36 6.86 -7.32
N VAL A 26 2.93 5.67 -7.70
CA VAL A 26 1.52 5.22 -7.71
C VAL A 26 1.45 3.77 -7.26
N ILE A 27 0.65 3.49 -6.24
CA ILE A 27 0.27 2.14 -5.82
C ILE A 27 -1.20 1.94 -6.20
N PRO A 28 -1.51 1.14 -7.24
CA PRO A 28 -2.89 0.87 -7.61
C PRO A 28 -3.59 0.06 -6.54
N VAL A 29 -4.79 0.47 -6.18
CA VAL A 29 -5.65 -0.24 -5.24
C VAL A 29 -6.66 -1.06 -6.04
N ILE A 30 -6.51 -2.37 -5.95
CA ILE A 30 -7.10 -3.31 -6.87
C ILE A 30 -8.20 -4.11 -6.16
N VAL A 31 -9.35 -4.24 -6.82
CA VAL A 31 -10.45 -5.12 -6.39
C VAL A 31 -10.63 -6.20 -7.46
N LEU A 32 -10.42 -7.45 -7.12
CA LEU A 32 -10.55 -8.59 -8.02
C LEU A 32 -11.67 -9.52 -7.55
N ASN A 33 -12.60 -9.79 -8.44
CA ASN A 33 -13.70 -10.74 -8.21
C ASN A 33 -13.45 -12.11 -8.86
N ASP A 34 -12.42 -12.21 -9.71
CA ASP A 34 -12.06 -13.45 -10.41
C ASP A 34 -10.53 -13.60 -10.44
N VAL A 35 -10.06 -14.78 -10.03
CA VAL A 35 -8.63 -15.11 -9.99
C VAL A 35 -8.02 -15.14 -11.42
N ALA A 36 -8.82 -15.47 -12.43
CA ALA A 36 -8.35 -15.50 -13.83
C ALA A 36 -7.83 -14.13 -14.30
N HIS A 37 -8.29 -13.03 -13.71
CA HIS A 37 -7.84 -11.67 -14.04
C HIS A 37 -6.57 -11.24 -13.30
N ALA A 38 -6.16 -11.94 -12.23
CA ALA A 38 -5.09 -11.50 -11.34
C ALA A 38 -3.74 -11.41 -12.05
N VAL A 39 -3.30 -12.49 -12.67
CA VAL A 39 -2.00 -12.59 -13.35
C VAL A 39 -1.92 -11.71 -14.61
N PRO A 40 -2.91 -11.73 -15.53
CA PRO A 40 -2.87 -10.84 -16.70
C PRO A 40 -2.82 -9.36 -16.33
N MET A 41 -3.58 -8.94 -15.31
CA MET A 41 -3.57 -7.57 -14.83
C MET A 41 -2.21 -7.20 -14.22
N ALA A 42 -1.64 -8.06 -13.34
CA ALA A 42 -0.35 -7.81 -12.73
C ALA A 42 0.76 -7.66 -13.78
N ARG A 43 0.76 -8.50 -14.81
CA ARG A 43 1.70 -8.40 -15.96
C ARG A 43 1.52 -7.12 -16.75
N ALA A 44 0.27 -6.69 -16.99
CA ALA A 44 -0.01 -5.44 -17.69
C ALA A 44 0.47 -4.20 -16.90
N LEU A 45 0.25 -4.18 -15.57
CA LEU A 45 0.73 -3.11 -14.69
C LEU A 45 2.26 -3.07 -14.65
N LEU A 46 2.89 -4.24 -14.53
CA LEU A 46 4.35 -4.38 -14.54
C LEU A 46 4.95 -3.90 -15.87
N ALA A 47 4.34 -4.25 -17.00
CA ALA A 47 4.75 -3.75 -18.32
C ALA A 47 4.62 -2.22 -18.45
N GLY A 48 3.67 -1.62 -17.72
CA GLY A 48 3.51 -0.17 -17.56
C GLY A 48 4.46 0.47 -16.53
N GLY A 49 5.40 -0.30 -15.94
CA GLY A 49 6.36 0.19 -14.94
C GLY A 49 5.81 0.22 -13.51
N ILE A 50 4.62 -0.31 -13.24
CA ILE A 50 4.02 -0.36 -11.91
C ILE A 50 4.31 -1.72 -11.29
N ARG A 51 5.18 -1.75 -10.28
CA ARG A 51 5.59 -2.98 -9.59
C ARG A 51 4.83 -3.23 -8.29
N MET A 52 4.46 -2.17 -7.56
CA MET A 52 3.74 -2.26 -6.28
C MET A 52 2.24 -2.40 -6.54
N LEU A 53 1.62 -3.49 -6.07
CA LEU A 53 0.21 -3.80 -6.31
C LEU A 53 -0.52 -4.05 -4.99
N GLU A 54 -1.50 -3.19 -4.63
CA GLU A 54 -2.35 -3.40 -3.44
C GLU A 54 -3.64 -4.14 -3.86
N VAL A 55 -3.71 -5.45 -3.63
CA VAL A 55 -4.95 -6.23 -3.81
C VAL A 55 -5.75 -6.19 -2.52
N THR A 56 -6.98 -5.65 -2.58
CA THR A 56 -7.78 -5.43 -1.36
C THR A 56 -8.58 -6.68 -0.95
N LEU A 57 -8.58 -6.98 0.35
CA LEU A 57 -9.36 -8.06 0.97
C LEU A 57 -10.87 -7.74 1.05
N ARG A 58 -11.42 -7.23 -0.07
CA ARG A 58 -12.84 -6.84 -0.17
C ARG A 58 -13.70 -7.85 -0.91
N THR A 59 -13.08 -8.88 -1.47
CA THR A 59 -13.74 -9.95 -2.22
C THR A 59 -13.34 -11.31 -1.66
N PRO A 60 -14.17 -12.33 -1.78
CA PRO A 60 -13.81 -13.69 -1.37
C PRO A 60 -12.60 -14.25 -2.13
N GLN A 61 -12.33 -13.75 -3.33
CA GLN A 61 -11.24 -14.23 -4.21
C GLN A 61 -9.90 -13.52 -3.96
N ALA A 62 -9.86 -12.49 -3.11
CA ALA A 62 -8.69 -11.62 -2.95
C ALA A 62 -7.41 -12.38 -2.56
N LEU A 63 -7.50 -13.30 -1.60
CA LEU A 63 -6.34 -14.10 -1.15
C LEU A 63 -5.82 -15.01 -2.27
N ALA A 64 -6.72 -15.68 -3.01
CA ALA A 64 -6.34 -16.51 -4.15
C ALA A 64 -5.71 -15.67 -5.29
N CYS A 65 -6.18 -14.43 -5.48
CA CYS A 65 -5.57 -13.49 -6.42
C CYS A 65 -4.15 -13.10 -6.00
N ILE A 66 -3.93 -12.80 -4.71
CA ILE A 66 -2.61 -12.49 -4.15
C ILE A 66 -1.66 -13.68 -4.36
N GLU A 67 -2.10 -14.90 -4.03
CA GLU A 67 -1.32 -16.11 -4.20
C GLU A 67 -0.92 -16.35 -5.66
N ALA A 68 -1.87 -16.20 -6.60
CA ALA A 68 -1.61 -16.36 -8.03
C ALA A 68 -0.57 -15.33 -8.53
N ILE A 69 -0.68 -14.07 -8.14
CA ILE A 69 0.28 -13.02 -8.52
C ILE A 69 1.65 -13.33 -7.91
N ALA A 70 1.73 -13.63 -6.62
CA ALA A 70 2.99 -13.90 -5.91
C ALA A 70 3.74 -15.08 -6.54
N ARG A 71 3.02 -16.12 -6.98
CA ARG A 71 3.59 -17.31 -7.61
C ARG A 71 4.02 -17.09 -9.06
N GLU A 72 3.21 -16.39 -9.86
CA GLU A 72 3.34 -16.37 -11.32
C GLU A 72 3.93 -15.08 -11.89
N VAL A 73 4.05 -14.03 -11.05
CA VAL A 73 4.62 -12.72 -11.42
C VAL A 73 5.59 -12.26 -10.32
N PRO A 74 6.70 -12.99 -10.10
CA PRO A 74 7.64 -12.72 -8.99
C PRO A 74 8.32 -11.35 -9.09
N GLU A 75 8.30 -10.69 -10.24
CA GLU A 75 8.81 -9.33 -10.42
C GLU A 75 7.88 -8.26 -9.84
N ALA A 76 6.60 -8.57 -9.64
CA ALA A 76 5.66 -7.69 -8.97
C ALA A 76 5.77 -7.84 -7.45
N VAL A 77 5.64 -6.74 -6.73
CA VAL A 77 5.54 -6.71 -5.27
C VAL A 77 4.05 -6.61 -4.93
N VAL A 78 3.43 -7.75 -4.65
CA VAL A 78 2.01 -7.79 -4.30
C VAL A 78 1.82 -7.65 -2.80
N GLY A 79 0.92 -6.75 -2.40
CA GLY A 79 0.51 -6.53 -1.02
C GLY A 79 -0.99 -6.68 -0.83
N ALA A 80 -1.40 -6.87 0.42
CA ALA A 80 -2.79 -6.95 0.81
C ALA A 80 -3.31 -5.61 1.32
N GLY A 81 -4.35 -5.07 0.68
CA GLY A 81 -5.08 -3.91 1.17
C GLY A 81 -6.32 -4.29 1.99
N THR A 82 -6.82 -3.35 2.78
CA THR A 82 -8.00 -3.56 3.63
C THR A 82 -7.77 -4.64 4.71
N VAL A 83 -6.55 -4.76 5.22
CA VAL A 83 -6.21 -5.60 6.37
C VAL A 83 -6.80 -4.94 7.62
N ARG A 84 -7.74 -5.60 8.31
CA ARG A 84 -8.50 -5.04 9.44
C ARG A 84 -8.30 -5.80 10.75
N SER A 85 -7.62 -6.95 10.69
CA SER A 85 -7.40 -7.82 11.85
C SER A 85 -6.06 -8.55 11.75
N ALA A 86 -5.62 -9.13 12.87
CA ALA A 86 -4.47 -10.03 12.91
C ALA A 86 -4.68 -11.26 12.01
N ALA A 87 -5.92 -11.77 11.94
CA ALA A 87 -6.27 -12.88 11.07
C ALA A 87 -6.13 -12.52 9.58
N ASP A 88 -6.54 -11.30 9.18
CA ASP A 88 -6.34 -10.82 7.81
C ASP A 88 -4.83 -10.73 7.47
N ALA A 89 -4.02 -10.21 8.40
CA ALA A 89 -2.58 -10.10 8.22
C ALA A 89 -1.94 -11.50 8.04
N GLN A 90 -2.33 -12.46 8.87
CA GLN A 90 -1.87 -13.84 8.79
C GLN A 90 -2.24 -14.47 7.45
N ALA A 91 -3.52 -14.37 7.04
CA ALA A 91 -4.00 -14.92 5.78
C ALA A 91 -3.30 -14.29 4.56
N ALA A 92 -3.10 -12.97 4.60
CA ALA A 92 -2.38 -12.26 3.54
C ALA A 92 -0.92 -12.71 3.44
N SER A 93 -0.23 -12.86 4.57
CA SER A 93 1.15 -13.36 4.61
C SER A 93 1.25 -14.79 4.06
N MET A 94 0.31 -15.67 4.41
CA MET A 94 0.25 -17.04 3.89
C MET A 94 -0.02 -17.09 2.38
N ALA A 95 -0.79 -16.14 1.85
CA ALA A 95 -1.04 -15.99 0.42
C ALA A 95 0.15 -15.38 -0.34
N GLY A 96 1.25 -15.03 0.33
CA GLY A 96 2.44 -14.48 -0.30
C GLY A 96 2.45 -12.96 -0.43
N ALA A 97 1.57 -12.23 0.29
CA ALA A 97 1.66 -10.78 0.34
C ALA A 97 2.99 -10.32 0.95
N GLN A 98 3.63 -9.33 0.32
CA GLN A 98 4.93 -8.80 0.73
C GLN A 98 4.80 -7.51 1.55
N PHE A 99 3.64 -6.87 1.57
CA PHE A 99 3.28 -5.74 2.44
C PHE A 99 1.78 -5.74 2.73
N ALA A 100 1.39 -4.99 3.75
CA ALA A 100 0.01 -4.80 4.15
C ALA A 100 -0.38 -3.33 4.18
N VAL A 101 -1.64 -3.05 3.87
CA VAL A 101 -2.24 -1.72 3.99
C VAL A 101 -3.56 -1.84 4.73
N SER A 102 -3.76 -1.06 5.78
CA SER A 102 -5.00 -1.06 6.56
C SER A 102 -5.81 0.23 6.37
N PRO A 103 -7.13 0.20 6.55
CA PRO A 103 -7.95 1.40 6.51
C PRO A 103 -7.85 2.25 7.78
N GLY A 104 -7.38 1.69 8.87
CA GLY A 104 -7.17 2.32 10.17
C GLY A 104 -6.03 1.64 10.90
N TYR A 105 -5.59 2.21 12.04
CA TYR A 105 -4.56 1.62 12.88
C TYR A 105 -5.13 1.04 14.17
N THR A 106 -4.68 -0.16 14.52
CA THR A 106 -4.83 -0.73 15.85
C THR A 106 -3.54 -1.44 16.26
N PRO A 107 -3.14 -1.41 17.56
CA PRO A 107 -1.95 -2.12 18.03
C PRO A 107 -1.97 -3.63 17.73
N ALA A 108 -3.15 -4.24 17.65
CA ALA A 108 -3.30 -5.66 17.31
C ALA A 108 -2.84 -5.96 15.87
N VAL A 109 -3.25 -5.13 14.91
CA VAL A 109 -2.81 -5.25 13.51
C VAL A 109 -1.32 -4.94 13.38
N GLY A 110 -0.84 -3.87 14.07
CA GLY A 110 0.57 -3.51 14.08
C GLY A 110 1.46 -4.63 14.58
N ARG A 111 1.12 -5.23 15.73
CA ARG A 111 1.86 -6.38 16.28
C ARG A 111 1.86 -7.58 15.35
N ALA A 112 0.69 -7.97 14.82
CA ALA A 112 0.60 -9.11 13.91
C ALA A 112 1.48 -8.92 12.66
N CYS A 113 1.43 -7.76 12.03
CA CYS A 113 2.27 -7.47 10.87
C CYS A 113 3.77 -7.51 11.22
N ARG A 114 4.16 -6.98 12.39
CA ARG A 114 5.55 -7.00 12.86
C ARG A 114 6.05 -8.42 13.12
N GLU A 115 5.27 -9.25 13.80
CA GLU A 115 5.59 -10.65 14.07
C GLU A 115 5.73 -11.49 12.79
N LEU A 116 4.88 -11.21 11.79
CA LEU A 116 4.96 -11.82 10.46
C LEU A 116 6.11 -11.27 9.61
N GLY A 117 6.71 -10.16 10.03
CA GLY A 117 7.68 -9.43 9.23
C GLY A 117 7.10 -8.82 7.96
N LEU A 118 5.82 -8.50 7.98
CA LEU A 118 5.05 -7.92 6.89
C LEU A 118 5.01 -6.38 7.07
N PRO A 119 5.68 -5.58 6.22
CA PRO A 119 5.62 -4.13 6.28
C PRO A 119 4.17 -3.63 6.25
N LEU A 120 3.82 -2.73 7.15
CA LEU A 120 2.46 -2.18 7.25
C LEU A 120 2.43 -0.69 6.91
N LEU A 121 1.50 -0.29 6.05
CA LEU A 121 1.08 1.10 5.84
C LEU A 121 -0.29 1.30 6.51
N PRO A 122 -0.34 1.70 7.79
CA PRO A 122 -1.60 1.83 8.51
C PRO A 122 -2.34 3.11 8.14
N GLY A 123 -3.67 3.04 8.03
CA GLY A 123 -4.52 4.19 7.85
C GLY A 123 -4.64 5.02 9.13
N VAL A 124 -4.56 6.35 8.99
CA VAL A 124 -4.79 7.31 10.08
C VAL A 124 -5.56 8.52 9.56
N ALA A 125 -6.36 9.14 10.42
CA ALA A 125 -7.15 10.35 10.14
C ALA A 125 -7.10 11.38 11.27
N THR A 126 -6.46 11.05 12.40
CA THR A 126 -6.36 11.92 13.59
C THR A 126 -4.94 11.92 14.14
N GLY A 127 -4.58 13.00 14.87
CA GLY A 127 -3.30 13.09 15.56
C GLY A 127 -3.09 11.98 16.60
N SER A 128 -4.16 11.54 17.30
CA SER A 128 -4.06 10.44 18.26
C SER A 128 -3.71 9.11 17.61
N GLU A 129 -4.26 8.84 16.42
CA GLU A 129 -3.90 7.63 15.66
C GLU A 129 -2.45 7.67 15.15
N ILE A 130 -1.96 8.87 14.77
CA ILE A 130 -0.55 9.06 14.41
C ILE A 130 0.35 8.76 15.60
N MET A 131 0.07 9.35 16.78
CA MET A 131 0.84 9.10 18.00
C MET A 131 0.85 7.62 18.36
N MET A 132 -0.29 6.95 18.30
CA MET A 132 -0.41 5.51 18.57
C MET A 132 0.42 4.67 17.59
N ALA A 133 0.45 5.03 16.31
CA ALA A 133 1.27 4.37 15.32
C ALA A 133 2.77 4.59 15.58
N GLN A 134 3.17 5.81 15.98
CA GLN A 134 4.55 6.15 16.33
C GLN A 134 5.04 5.41 17.59
N GLU A 135 4.19 5.22 18.61
CA GLU A 135 4.52 4.40 19.80
C GLU A 135 4.89 2.97 19.42
N ASP A 136 4.29 2.44 18.34
CA ASP A 136 4.61 1.13 17.78
C ASP A 136 5.76 1.15 16.73
N GLY A 137 6.42 2.31 16.56
CA GLY A 137 7.59 2.48 15.68
C GLY A 137 7.24 2.63 14.19
N LEU A 138 6.01 3.03 13.87
CA LEU A 138 5.57 3.26 12.49
C LEU A 138 5.64 4.75 12.16
N SER A 139 6.35 5.11 11.11
CA SER A 139 6.52 6.48 10.60
C SER A 139 6.03 6.65 9.16
N GLU A 140 5.77 5.56 8.46
CA GLU A 140 5.18 5.52 7.12
C GLU A 140 3.69 5.18 7.24
N LEU A 141 2.82 6.20 7.05
CA LEU A 141 1.39 6.09 7.31
C LEU A 141 0.56 6.39 6.06
N LYS A 142 -0.63 5.82 6.00
CA LYS A 142 -1.64 6.13 4.98
C LYS A 142 -2.63 7.14 5.54
N PHE A 143 -2.75 8.32 4.92
CA PHE A 143 -3.81 9.26 5.27
C PHE A 143 -5.13 8.84 4.62
N PHE A 144 -6.08 8.36 5.41
CA PHE A 144 -7.34 7.82 4.91
C PHE A 144 -8.51 8.01 5.90
N PRO A 145 -9.67 8.48 5.42
CA PRO A 145 -10.01 8.93 4.06
C PRO A 145 -9.55 10.38 3.83
N ALA A 146 -8.53 10.60 2.98
CA ALA A 146 -7.79 11.85 2.92
C ALA A 146 -8.68 13.08 2.65
N MET A 147 -9.52 13.06 1.63
CA MET A 147 -10.34 14.21 1.25
C MET A 147 -11.38 14.56 2.31
N GLN A 148 -12.04 13.54 2.88
CA GLN A 148 -13.06 13.72 3.92
C GLN A 148 -12.47 14.16 5.26
N ALA A 149 -11.21 13.81 5.52
CA ALA A 149 -10.49 14.16 6.76
C ALA A 149 -9.69 15.49 6.65
N GLY A 150 -9.97 16.33 5.65
CA GLY A 150 -9.38 17.66 5.53
C GLY A 150 -8.30 17.82 4.45
N GLY A 151 -7.93 16.75 3.73
CA GLY A 151 -7.04 16.81 2.56
C GLY A 151 -5.68 17.43 2.85
N LEU A 152 -5.20 18.26 1.91
CA LEU A 152 -3.91 18.94 2.03
C LEU A 152 -3.83 19.91 3.22
N ALA A 153 -4.95 20.50 3.63
CA ALA A 153 -4.97 21.41 4.78
C ALA A 153 -4.62 20.66 6.07
N MET A 154 -5.14 19.44 6.25
CA MET A 154 -4.81 18.60 7.39
C MET A 154 -3.34 18.15 7.37
N LEU A 155 -2.81 17.72 6.22
CA LEU A 155 -1.39 17.35 6.08
C LEU A 155 -0.46 18.53 6.40
N LYS A 156 -0.81 19.74 5.96
CA LYS A 156 -0.06 20.96 6.33
C LYS A 156 -0.11 21.25 7.83
N ALA A 157 -1.26 21.04 8.48
CA ALA A 157 -1.38 21.20 9.93
C ALA A 157 -0.53 20.17 10.69
N TRP A 158 -0.42 18.94 10.18
CA TRP A 158 0.38 17.88 10.77
C TRP A 158 1.88 17.99 10.51
N SER A 159 2.32 18.75 9.50
CA SER A 159 3.75 18.90 9.21
C SER A 159 4.55 19.56 10.34
N GLY A 160 3.89 20.36 11.22
CA GLY A 160 4.50 20.92 12.43
C GLY A 160 4.74 19.84 13.50
N PRO A 161 3.69 19.25 14.07
CA PRO A 161 3.83 18.30 15.19
C PRO A 161 4.34 16.91 14.79
N PHE A 162 4.26 16.52 13.52
CA PHE A 162 4.61 15.18 13.01
C PHE A 162 5.55 15.23 11.79
N GLY A 163 6.56 16.11 11.81
CA GLY A 163 7.47 16.35 10.69
C GLY A 163 8.30 15.14 10.26
N GLU A 164 8.46 14.15 11.13
CA GLU A 164 9.15 12.88 10.86
C GLU A 164 8.27 11.80 10.21
N VAL A 165 6.95 12.03 10.14
CA VAL A 165 5.99 11.07 9.57
C VAL A 165 5.83 11.31 8.07
N SER A 166 5.92 10.24 7.30
CA SER A 166 5.64 10.25 5.87
C SER A 166 4.24 9.73 5.59
N PHE A 167 3.47 10.47 4.77
CA PHE A 167 2.09 10.11 4.46
C PHE A 167 1.91 9.71 2.99
N THR A 168 1.16 8.63 2.76
CA THR A 168 0.54 8.35 1.46
C THR A 168 -0.91 8.82 1.51
N PRO A 169 -1.26 9.98 0.95
CA PRO A 169 -2.66 10.40 0.88
C PRO A 169 -3.41 9.54 -0.14
N ARG A 170 -4.50 8.94 0.29
CA ARG A 170 -5.38 8.22 -0.62
C ARG A 170 -6.47 9.16 -1.13
N ALA A 171 -6.32 9.65 -2.36
CA ALA A 171 -7.38 10.32 -3.08
C ALA A 171 -8.15 9.31 -3.92
N VAL A 172 -9.48 9.32 -3.81
CA VAL A 172 -10.35 8.72 -4.83
C VAL A 172 -10.36 9.72 -5.98
N SER A 173 -9.63 9.44 -7.06
CA SER A 173 -9.77 10.22 -8.29
C SER A 173 -11.09 9.84 -8.94
N PRO A 174 -12.06 10.78 -9.11
CA PRO A 174 -13.24 10.51 -9.92
C PRO A 174 -12.78 10.43 -11.38
N CYS A 175 -12.61 9.22 -11.89
CA CYS A 175 -12.42 9.03 -13.31
C CYS A 175 -13.71 9.42 -14.03
N LYS A 176 -13.65 10.47 -14.86
CA LYS A 176 -14.82 11.00 -15.64
C LYS A 176 -15.09 10.20 -16.92
N THR A 177 -14.52 9.01 -17.12
CA THR A 177 -14.65 8.18 -18.30
C THR A 177 -15.36 6.84 -18.04
N PRO A 178 -16.05 6.26 -19.04
CA PRO A 178 -17.08 5.22 -18.86
C PRO A 178 -16.52 3.82 -18.49
N PRO A 179 -17.37 2.81 -18.35
CA PRO A 179 -17.36 1.72 -17.34
C PRO A 179 -16.14 0.80 -17.26
N SER A 180 -15.11 0.97 -18.08
CA SER A 180 -13.85 0.22 -17.99
C SER A 180 -12.88 0.72 -16.90
N CYS A 181 -13.16 1.88 -16.26
CA CYS A 181 -12.30 2.52 -15.25
C CYS A 181 -12.63 2.17 -13.78
N TRP A 182 -13.54 1.24 -13.53
CA TRP A 182 -14.01 0.90 -12.17
C TRP A 182 -12.98 0.16 -11.30
N LEU A 183 -11.83 -0.20 -11.84
CA LEU A 183 -10.87 -1.11 -11.19
C LEU A 183 -9.72 -0.41 -10.46
N TYR A 184 -9.51 0.91 -10.63
CA TYR A 184 -8.30 1.55 -10.14
C TYR A 184 -8.57 2.78 -9.28
N GLN A 185 -8.34 2.67 -7.98
CA GLN A 185 -8.15 3.81 -7.07
C GLN A 185 -6.64 4.02 -6.92
N THR A 186 -6.12 5.12 -7.43
CA THR A 186 -4.70 5.45 -7.37
C THR A 186 -4.35 6.12 -6.04
N CYS A 187 -3.27 5.68 -5.42
CA CYS A 187 -2.65 6.34 -4.28
C CYS A 187 -1.40 7.08 -4.80
N CYS A 188 -1.35 8.40 -4.68
CA CYS A 188 -0.13 9.16 -4.94
C CYS A 188 0.64 9.34 -3.64
N VAL A 189 1.95 9.11 -3.67
CA VAL A 189 2.84 9.41 -2.54
C VAL A 189 3.13 10.91 -2.52
N LEU A 190 2.78 11.59 -1.43
CA LEU A 190 3.22 12.95 -1.16
C LEU A 190 4.11 12.92 0.08
N GLU A 191 5.41 13.15 -0.09
CA GLU A 191 6.26 13.47 1.05
C GLU A 191 5.93 14.89 1.52
N ALA A 192 5.48 15.01 2.76
CA ALA A 192 5.39 16.30 3.44
C ALA A 192 6.78 16.70 3.93
N ARG A 193 7.67 17.10 3.00
CA ARG A 193 8.89 17.81 3.37
C ARG A 193 8.56 19.30 3.40
N GLY A 194 8.68 19.91 4.62
CA GLY A 194 8.67 21.34 4.82
C GLY A 194 9.94 21.99 4.25
#